data_8f8adcfe04ba937c3d84c340ca001325
#
_entry.id   8f8adcfe04ba937c3d84c340ca001325
#
_cell.length_a   1.000
_cell.length_b   1.000
_cell.length_c   1.000
_cell.angle_alpha   90.00
_cell.angle_beta   90.00
_cell.angle_gamma   90.00
#
_symmetry.space_group_name_H-M   'P 1'
#
loop_
_entity.id
_entity.type
_entity.pdbx_description
1 polymer ?
#
loop_
_entity_poly.entity_id
_entity_poly.type
_entity_poly.pdbx_seq_one_letter_code
_entity_poly.pdbx_strand_id
1 'polypeptide(L)'
;MLSAVEVSGHLLFIILHRMNIIETLNAAGQQELAQHLKSLTGDARANLERDILSQDWQELKALHAEKSAANLSDNVSADLTPMPWKLATDDLRYDFWKETGEILLGQGKVAAFLVAGGQGSRLGFDGPKGMFDIGLPSHKSLFQLQAERLRNLGARVGHAIPWCIMTSPLNHEATVNFFSENNFFGLNREDIRFFQQGTICALTADGKAVRDGEDHLALVPDGNGGCFRALAQSGTLAWLVERGVQYVFLYSVDNALCRICDPAFIGALAEKGTILSASKVVHKAGPNEKVGIFAFQNKKPGVVEYSDLPENFRDMTNADGSLTFDGGNIAIHLFKISGLRKLQTSKLPWHTARKTVCGIEKCFKFEQFLFDAFPQLGSMLPFGVVREEEFSPVKNAEGNDSPKTARIMIGKLHREWLRKAHVKIDEKKLYEISPTISYAGEGLKQSIFDRELGRNILEFDEN
;
A
#
# COMPACT_ATOMS: atom_id res chain seq x y z
N MET A 1 39.18 -17.68 22.77
CA MET A 1 40.09 -16.55 23.00
C MET A 1 40.42 -15.98 21.63
N LEU A 2 39.88 -14.82 21.31
CA LEU A 2 40.24 -14.08 20.10
C LEU A 2 41.65 -13.58 20.24
N SER A 3 42.47 -13.68 19.17
CA SER A 3 43.86 -13.24 19.20
C SER A 3 43.95 -11.71 19.33
N ALA A 4 45.05 -11.20 19.90
CA ALA A 4 45.29 -9.76 20.07
C ALA A 4 45.24 -8.99 18.72
N VAL A 5 45.49 -9.67 17.60
CA VAL A 5 45.42 -9.11 16.25
C VAL A 5 43.97 -8.97 15.78
N GLU A 6 43.06 -9.92 16.11
CA GLU A 6 41.65 -9.85 15.78
C GLU A 6 40.94 -8.77 16.62
N VAL A 7 41.32 -8.62 17.89
CA VAL A 7 40.80 -7.55 18.78
C VAL A 7 41.25 -6.17 18.26
N SER A 8 42.52 -6.04 17.80
CA SER A 8 42.99 -4.77 17.25
C SER A 8 42.37 -4.42 15.89
N GLY A 9 42.11 -5.42 15.03
CA GLY A 9 41.41 -5.24 13.76
C GLY A 9 39.95 -4.82 13.95
N HIS A 10 39.25 -5.43 14.90
CA HIS A 10 37.90 -5.07 15.22
C HIS A 10 37.76 -3.67 15.85
N LEU A 11 38.70 -3.32 16.72
CA LEU A 11 38.77 -1.97 17.32
C LEU A 11 39.10 -0.89 16.26
N LEU A 12 40.03 -1.19 15.35
CA LEU A 12 40.35 -0.30 14.23
C LEU A 12 39.18 -0.10 13.27
N PHE A 13 38.45 -1.17 12.96
CA PHE A 13 37.23 -1.11 12.15
C PHE A 13 36.16 -0.25 12.81
N ILE A 14 35.92 -0.42 14.11
CA ILE A 14 34.96 0.39 14.88
C ILE A 14 35.37 1.87 14.91
N ILE A 15 36.68 2.15 15.10
CA ILE A 15 37.22 3.52 15.13
C ILE A 15 37.09 4.20 13.76
N LEU A 16 37.47 3.51 12.68
CA LEU A 16 37.33 4.03 11.31
C LEU A 16 35.87 4.26 10.93
N HIS A 17 34.96 3.35 11.33
CA HIS A 17 33.53 3.49 11.10
C HIS A 17 32.93 4.69 11.87
N ARG A 18 33.36 4.90 13.12
CA ARG A 18 32.94 6.05 13.96
C ARG A 18 33.49 7.38 13.45
N MET A 19 34.71 7.42 12.93
CA MET A 19 35.28 8.64 12.30
C MET A 19 34.46 8.99 11.06
N ASN A 20 34.06 8.00 10.26
CA ASN A 20 33.26 8.20 9.07
C ASN A 20 31.85 8.77 9.39
N ILE A 21 31.20 8.34 10.48
CA ILE A 21 29.88 8.87 10.90
C ILE A 21 29.98 10.37 11.23
N ILE A 22 30.94 10.78 12.03
CA ILE A 22 31.12 12.18 12.44
C ILE A 22 31.45 13.07 11.23
N GLU A 23 32.31 12.61 10.34
CA GLU A 23 32.66 13.33 9.11
C GLU A 23 31.44 13.47 8.20
N THR A 24 30.65 12.39 8.04
CA THR A 24 29.41 12.38 7.25
C THR A 24 28.40 13.37 7.79
N LEU A 25 28.15 13.39 9.09
CA LEU A 25 27.24 14.34 9.74
C LEU A 25 27.74 15.79 9.57
N ASN A 26 29.02 16.05 9.77
CA ASN A 26 29.59 17.40 9.60
C ASN A 26 29.45 17.87 8.13
N ALA A 27 29.74 17.01 7.16
CA ALA A 27 29.57 17.31 5.73
C ALA A 27 28.11 17.60 5.35
N ALA A 28 27.18 16.94 6.05
CA ALA A 28 25.74 17.19 5.90
C ALA A 28 25.22 18.41 6.70
N GLY A 29 26.06 19.11 7.45
CA GLY A 29 25.64 20.28 8.24
C GLY A 29 25.00 19.92 9.59
N GLN A 30 25.22 18.70 10.09
CA GLN A 30 24.64 18.17 11.33
C GLN A 30 25.63 18.17 12.51
N GLN A 31 26.32 19.30 12.73
CA GLN A 31 27.38 19.43 13.75
C GLN A 31 26.86 19.17 15.17
N GLU A 32 25.64 19.64 15.47
CA GLU A 32 25.01 19.46 16.80
C GLU A 32 24.71 17.99 17.07
N LEU A 33 24.19 17.26 16.06
CA LEU A 33 23.97 15.82 16.16
C LEU A 33 25.28 15.05 16.33
N ALA A 34 26.35 15.47 15.62
CA ALA A 34 27.67 14.87 15.75
C ALA A 34 28.27 15.09 17.15
N GLN A 35 28.07 16.27 17.76
CA GLN A 35 28.50 16.53 19.14
C GLN A 35 27.69 15.74 20.15
N HIS A 36 26.36 15.68 19.98
CA HIS A 36 25.47 14.90 20.82
C HIS A 36 25.84 13.41 20.79
N LEU A 37 26.07 12.83 19.61
CA LEU A 37 26.52 11.45 19.48
C LEU A 37 27.83 11.18 20.25
N LYS A 38 28.76 12.13 20.29
CA LYS A 38 30.02 11.99 21.06
C LYS A 38 29.79 11.98 22.56
N SER A 39 28.75 12.63 23.07
CA SER A 39 28.41 12.67 24.50
C SER A 39 27.74 11.40 25.02
N LEU A 40 27.18 10.60 24.13
CA LEU A 40 26.48 9.35 24.47
C LEU A 40 27.46 8.18 24.63
N THR A 41 27.07 7.22 25.48
CA THR A 41 27.78 5.96 25.72
C THR A 41 26.80 4.79 25.76
N GLY A 42 27.31 3.54 25.72
CA GLY A 42 26.48 2.33 25.86
C GLY A 42 25.39 2.21 24.81
N ASP A 43 24.24 1.70 25.23
CA ASP A 43 23.10 1.41 24.35
C ASP A 43 22.51 2.65 23.69
N ALA A 44 22.45 3.77 24.42
CA ALA A 44 21.96 5.04 23.88
C ALA A 44 22.79 5.50 22.65
N ARG A 45 24.11 5.39 22.74
CA ARG A 45 24.97 5.66 21.61
C ARG A 45 24.74 4.69 20.46
N ALA A 46 24.63 3.38 20.75
CA ALA A 46 24.42 2.36 19.71
C ALA A 46 23.08 2.53 18.99
N ASN A 47 22.03 2.95 19.70
CA ASN A 47 20.72 3.25 19.12
C ASN A 47 20.82 4.42 18.13
N LEU A 48 21.39 5.55 18.58
CA LEU A 48 21.53 6.74 17.73
C LEU A 48 22.47 6.47 16.54
N GLU A 49 23.57 5.74 16.72
CA GLU A 49 24.46 5.32 15.61
C GLU A 49 23.69 4.50 14.56
N ARG A 50 22.82 3.58 14.97
CA ARG A 50 21.99 2.77 14.08
C ARG A 50 21.05 3.64 13.26
N ASP A 51 20.35 4.58 13.92
CA ASP A 51 19.42 5.48 13.24
C ASP A 51 20.17 6.37 12.24
N ILE A 52 21.34 6.93 12.61
CA ILE A 52 22.19 7.75 11.74
C ILE A 52 22.66 6.99 10.51
N LEU A 53 23.11 5.74 10.69
CA LEU A 53 23.60 4.89 9.61
C LEU A 53 22.49 4.44 8.65
N SER A 54 21.22 4.46 9.08
CA SER A 54 20.08 4.14 8.23
C SER A 54 19.72 5.24 7.24
N GLN A 55 20.32 6.46 7.38
CA GLN A 55 19.95 7.63 6.60
C GLN A 55 20.99 8.02 5.56
N ASP A 56 20.54 8.46 4.39
CA ASP A 56 21.38 9.13 3.39
C ASP A 56 21.43 10.63 3.68
N TRP A 57 22.47 11.05 4.41
CA TRP A 57 22.65 12.43 4.86
C TRP A 57 22.93 13.40 3.71
N GLN A 58 23.50 12.94 2.61
CA GLN A 58 23.72 13.78 1.43
C GLN A 58 22.41 14.02 0.69
N GLU A 59 21.58 12.99 0.56
CA GLU A 59 20.23 13.12 0.00
C GLU A 59 19.36 14.05 0.88
N LEU A 60 19.34 13.86 2.20
CA LEU A 60 18.61 14.73 3.13
C LEU A 60 19.01 16.20 3.02
N LYS A 61 20.32 16.48 2.93
CA LYS A 61 20.84 17.85 2.74
C LYS A 61 20.38 18.46 1.41
N ALA A 62 20.45 17.68 0.34
CA ALA A 62 20.02 18.12 -0.99
C ALA A 62 18.50 18.39 -1.02
N LEU A 63 17.70 17.49 -0.45
CA LEU A 63 16.25 17.65 -0.34
C LEU A 63 15.86 18.90 0.45
N HIS A 64 16.50 19.13 1.59
CA HIS A 64 16.23 20.34 2.38
C HIS A 64 16.56 21.60 1.58
N ALA A 65 17.70 21.65 0.90
CA ALA A 65 18.09 22.80 0.09
C ALA A 65 17.11 23.06 -1.07
N GLU A 66 16.71 22.01 -1.79
CA GLU A 66 15.74 22.08 -2.89
C GLU A 66 14.38 22.60 -2.41
N LYS A 67 13.82 21.97 -1.36
CA LYS A 67 12.46 22.28 -0.88
C LYS A 67 12.38 23.55 -0.04
N SER A 68 13.50 24.06 0.48
CA SER A 68 13.56 25.37 1.12
C SER A 68 13.60 26.52 0.12
N ALA A 69 14.17 26.29 -1.07
CA ALA A 69 14.23 27.27 -2.13
C ALA A 69 12.94 27.31 -2.98
N ALA A 70 12.19 26.21 -3.04
CA ALA A 70 10.93 26.14 -3.79
C ALA A 70 9.79 26.81 -3.02
N ASN A 71 9.09 27.74 -3.65
CA ASN A 71 7.76 28.12 -3.23
C ASN A 71 6.88 26.85 -3.29
N LEU A 72 6.15 26.53 -2.22
CA LEU A 72 5.40 25.30 -1.94
C LEU A 72 4.29 24.90 -2.98
N SER A 73 4.25 25.49 -4.14
CA SER A 73 3.40 25.06 -5.23
C SER A 73 4.18 24.06 -6.13
N ASP A 74 4.05 22.78 -5.87
CA ASP A 74 4.23 21.78 -6.91
C ASP A 74 3.16 22.11 -7.98
N ASN A 75 3.53 22.90 -8.98
CA ASN A 75 2.61 23.32 -10.04
C ASN A 75 2.21 22.08 -10.82
N VAL A 76 0.95 21.67 -10.66
CA VAL A 76 0.31 20.74 -11.60
C VAL A 76 0.48 21.38 -12.99
N SER A 77 1.04 20.61 -13.92
CA SER A 77 1.32 21.07 -15.27
C SER A 77 0.05 21.64 -15.91
N ALA A 78 0.19 22.77 -16.61
CA ALA A 78 -0.89 23.34 -17.42
C ALA A 78 -1.37 22.38 -18.54
N ASP A 79 -0.57 21.37 -18.90
CA ASP A 79 -0.90 20.33 -19.89
C ASP A 79 -1.43 19.06 -19.16
N LEU A 80 -2.60 19.20 -18.51
CA LEU A 80 -3.33 18.11 -17.89
C LEU A 80 -4.45 17.64 -18.80
N THR A 81 -4.46 16.34 -19.16
CA THR A 81 -5.52 15.74 -19.96
C THR A 81 -6.07 14.49 -19.28
N PRO A 82 -7.41 14.23 -19.35
CA PRO A 82 -8.00 13.06 -18.71
C PRO A 82 -7.46 11.77 -19.35
N MET A 83 -7.25 10.74 -18.52
CA MET A 83 -6.89 9.42 -19.04
C MET A 83 -8.17 8.68 -19.44
N PRO A 84 -8.30 8.22 -20.71
CA PRO A 84 -9.49 7.50 -21.14
C PRO A 84 -9.53 6.11 -20.48
N TRP A 85 -10.70 5.73 -20.01
CA TRP A 85 -10.94 4.42 -19.44
C TRP A 85 -12.41 3.99 -19.64
N LYS A 86 -12.69 2.72 -19.46
CA LYS A 86 -14.04 2.15 -19.49
C LYS A 86 -14.14 1.00 -18.48
N LEU A 87 -15.34 0.60 -18.12
CA LEU A 87 -15.55 -0.61 -17.34
C LEU A 87 -14.96 -1.82 -18.06
N ALA A 88 -14.18 -2.61 -17.36
CA ALA A 88 -13.52 -3.80 -17.94
C ALA A 88 -14.55 -4.85 -18.37
N THR A 89 -15.68 -4.95 -17.67
CA THR A 89 -16.81 -5.84 -18.00
C THR A 89 -17.50 -5.52 -19.33
N ASP A 90 -17.31 -4.31 -19.86
CA ASP A 90 -17.84 -3.91 -21.16
C ASP A 90 -16.95 -4.32 -22.35
N ASP A 91 -15.76 -4.86 -22.04
CA ASP A 91 -14.86 -5.37 -23.08
C ASP A 91 -15.17 -6.84 -23.41
N LEU A 92 -15.33 -7.13 -24.70
CA LEU A 92 -15.62 -8.50 -25.18
C LEU A 92 -14.55 -9.53 -24.78
N ARG A 93 -13.38 -9.10 -24.35
CA ARG A 93 -12.27 -9.96 -23.93
C ARG A 93 -12.26 -10.20 -22.42
N TYR A 94 -13.24 -9.70 -21.66
CA TYR A 94 -13.25 -9.82 -20.20
C TYR A 94 -13.12 -11.28 -19.71
N ASP A 95 -13.88 -12.19 -20.30
CA ASP A 95 -13.82 -13.62 -19.95
C ASP A 95 -12.46 -14.24 -20.33
N PHE A 96 -11.92 -13.88 -21.48
CA PHE A 96 -10.56 -14.31 -21.89
C PHE A 96 -9.49 -13.80 -20.91
N TRP A 97 -9.59 -12.57 -20.46
CA TRP A 97 -8.68 -12.05 -19.44
C TRP A 97 -8.81 -12.80 -18.12
N LYS A 98 -10.04 -13.11 -17.72
CA LYS A 98 -10.29 -13.87 -16.50
C LYS A 98 -9.67 -15.25 -16.56
N GLU A 99 -9.88 -15.99 -17.63
CA GLU A 99 -9.28 -17.30 -17.86
C GLU A 99 -7.75 -17.24 -17.90
N THR A 100 -7.18 -16.28 -18.62
CA THR A 100 -5.73 -16.05 -18.68
C THR A 100 -5.15 -15.77 -17.29
N GLY A 101 -5.81 -14.96 -16.48
CA GLY A 101 -5.39 -14.67 -15.12
C GLY A 101 -5.49 -15.89 -14.20
N GLU A 102 -6.53 -16.71 -14.31
CA GLU A 102 -6.67 -17.96 -13.55
C GLU A 102 -5.53 -18.95 -13.90
N ILE A 103 -5.15 -19.04 -15.18
CA ILE A 103 -4.00 -19.84 -15.63
C ILE A 103 -2.70 -19.32 -15.01
N LEU A 104 -2.46 -18.01 -15.05
CA LEU A 104 -1.24 -17.40 -14.47
C LEU A 104 -1.17 -17.59 -12.94
N LEU A 105 -2.29 -17.50 -12.25
CA LEU A 105 -2.38 -17.79 -10.82
C LEU A 105 -2.07 -19.25 -10.55
N GLY A 106 -2.66 -20.19 -11.30
CA GLY A 106 -2.41 -21.63 -11.19
C GLY A 106 -0.96 -22.04 -11.51
N GLN A 107 -0.26 -21.24 -12.31
CA GLN A 107 1.16 -21.42 -12.60
C GLN A 107 2.10 -20.76 -11.57
N GLY A 108 1.58 -20.14 -10.51
CA GLY A 108 2.38 -19.43 -9.50
C GLY A 108 3.06 -18.17 -10.03
N LYS A 109 2.50 -17.54 -11.08
CA LYS A 109 3.09 -16.33 -11.69
C LYS A 109 2.69 -15.03 -11.00
N VAL A 110 1.83 -15.06 -10.00
CA VAL A 110 1.24 -13.89 -9.35
C VAL A 110 1.51 -13.91 -7.85
N ALA A 111 1.86 -12.77 -7.29
CA ALA A 111 1.94 -12.55 -5.85
C ALA A 111 1.08 -11.37 -5.42
N ALA A 112 0.56 -11.41 -4.20
CA ALA A 112 -0.10 -10.29 -3.54
C ALA A 112 0.92 -9.46 -2.76
N PHE A 113 0.80 -8.14 -2.81
CA PHE A 113 1.61 -7.20 -2.04
C PHE A 113 0.69 -6.24 -1.28
N LEU A 114 0.63 -6.41 0.02
CA LEU A 114 -0.17 -5.62 0.93
C LEU A 114 0.64 -4.48 1.54
N VAL A 115 0.16 -3.24 1.40
CA VAL A 115 0.67 -2.09 2.14
C VAL A 115 -0.09 -1.99 3.46
N ALA A 116 0.58 -2.32 4.57
CA ALA A 116 -0.01 -2.44 5.92
C ALA A 116 0.76 -1.69 7.01
N GLY A 117 1.49 -0.61 6.66
CA GLY A 117 2.25 0.20 7.62
C GLY A 117 1.40 1.12 8.51
N GLY A 118 0.10 1.26 8.23
CA GLY A 118 -0.80 2.17 8.93
C GLY A 118 -1.27 1.66 10.31
N GLN A 119 -1.44 2.60 11.26
CA GLN A 119 -2.06 2.35 12.57
C GLN A 119 -3.57 2.61 12.52
N GLY A 120 -4.29 1.98 13.47
CA GLY A 120 -5.73 2.13 13.67
C GLY A 120 -6.15 3.38 14.44
N SER A 121 -5.26 4.30 14.76
CA SER A 121 -5.50 5.43 15.68
C SER A 121 -6.71 6.29 15.29
N ARG A 122 -6.93 6.54 14.00
CA ARG A 122 -8.12 7.27 13.51
C ARG A 122 -9.43 6.51 13.70
N LEU A 123 -9.35 5.21 13.94
CA LEU A 123 -10.49 4.32 14.21
C LEU A 123 -10.73 4.14 15.71
N GLY A 124 -9.94 4.82 16.56
CA GLY A 124 -9.93 4.61 18.01
C GLY A 124 -9.32 3.26 18.43
N PHE A 125 -8.53 2.63 17.55
CA PHE A 125 -7.90 1.34 17.79
C PHE A 125 -6.40 1.50 18.00
N ASP A 126 -5.89 0.98 19.11
CA ASP A 126 -4.46 0.98 19.43
C ASP A 126 -3.82 -0.29 18.88
N GLY A 127 -3.26 -0.17 17.69
CA GLY A 127 -2.59 -1.27 17.01
C GLY A 127 -2.58 -1.14 15.48
N PRO A 128 -1.99 -2.14 14.78
CA PRO A 128 -1.98 -2.20 13.32
C PRO A 128 -3.39 -2.20 12.74
N LYS A 129 -3.66 -1.36 11.75
CA LYS A 129 -5.00 -1.25 11.13
C LYS A 129 -5.54 -2.60 10.62
N GLY A 130 -4.67 -3.49 10.12
CA GLY A 130 -5.07 -4.80 9.63
C GLY A 130 -5.64 -5.74 10.70
N MET A 131 -5.34 -5.50 11.99
CA MET A 131 -5.92 -6.25 13.11
C MET A 131 -7.33 -5.78 13.48
N PHE A 132 -7.78 -4.65 12.93
CA PHE A 132 -9.04 -4.05 13.27
C PHE A 132 -10.22 -4.90 12.79
N ASP A 133 -11.17 -5.19 13.69
CA ASP A 133 -12.48 -5.77 13.40
C ASP A 133 -13.44 -4.64 13.00
N ILE A 134 -13.94 -4.69 11.78
CA ILE A 134 -14.91 -3.70 11.30
C ILE A 134 -16.34 -3.94 11.84
N GLY A 135 -16.52 -5.00 12.66
CA GLY A 135 -17.79 -5.37 13.30
C GLY A 135 -18.74 -6.12 12.37
N LEU A 136 -18.23 -6.91 11.43
CA LEU A 136 -19.03 -7.93 10.73
C LEU A 136 -19.49 -9.02 11.73
N PRO A 137 -20.59 -9.74 11.47
CA PRO A 137 -21.07 -10.79 12.36
C PRO A 137 -20.02 -11.85 12.73
N SER A 138 -19.05 -12.11 11.86
CA SER A 138 -17.97 -13.06 12.12
C SER A 138 -16.86 -12.52 13.02
N HIS A 139 -16.83 -11.22 13.29
CA HIS A 139 -15.78 -10.53 14.04
C HIS A 139 -14.36 -10.74 13.52
N LYS A 140 -14.21 -11.00 12.20
CA LYS A 140 -12.91 -11.17 11.56
C LYS A 140 -12.19 -9.83 11.38
N SER A 141 -10.89 -9.83 11.64
CA SER A 141 -10.04 -8.69 11.32
C SER A 141 -9.87 -8.48 9.82
N LEU A 142 -9.47 -7.28 9.39
CA LEU A 142 -9.14 -7.01 7.99
C LEU A 142 -8.07 -7.97 7.45
N PHE A 143 -7.04 -8.33 8.25
CA PHE A 143 -6.04 -9.32 7.86
C PHE A 143 -6.66 -10.70 7.61
N GLN A 144 -7.54 -11.15 8.50
CA GLN A 144 -8.19 -12.45 8.37
C GLN A 144 -9.06 -12.53 7.11
N LEU A 145 -9.87 -11.51 6.85
CA LEU A 145 -10.71 -11.44 5.65
C LEU A 145 -9.86 -11.53 4.37
N GLN A 146 -8.73 -10.86 4.34
CA GLN A 146 -7.81 -10.86 3.19
C GLN A 146 -7.07 -12.20 3.05
N ALA A 147 -6.60 -12.76 4.16
CA ALA A 147 -5.95 -14.07 4.18
C ALA A 147 -6.87 -15.19 3.68
N GLU A 148 -8.13 -15.19 4.13
CA GLU A 148 -9.13 -16.17 3.70
C GLU A 148 -9.49 -16.04 2.21
N ARG A 149 -9.52 -14.80 1.66
CA ARG A 149 -9.67 -14.58 0.21
C ARG A 149 -8.53 -15.19 -0.58
N LEU A 150 -7.28 -14.93 -0.16
CA LEU A 150 -6.10 -15.52 -0.82
C LEU A 150 -6.09 -17.04 -0.71
N ARG A 151 -6.48 -17.60 0.44
CA ARG A 151 -6.57 -19.04 0.65
C ARG A 151 -7.60 -19.68 -0.28
N ASN A 152 -8.80 -19.09 -0.39
CA ASN A 152 -9.85 -19.59 -1.30
C ASN A 152 -9.39 -19.53 -2.76
N LEU A 153 -8.87 -18.38 -3.19
CA LEU A 153 -8.39 -18.20 -4.57
C LEU A 153 -7.27 -19.20 -4.89
N GLY A 154 -6.30 -19.36 -3.98
CA GLY A 154 -5.21 -20.34 -4.14
C GLY A 154 -5.71 -21.78 -4.24
N ALA A 155 -6.69 -22.17 -3.42
CA ALA A 155 -7.31 -23.49 -3.48
C ALA A 155 -8.04 -23.73 -4.82
N ARG A 156 -8.71 -22.71 -5.35
CA ARG A 156 -9.44 -22.78 -6.63
C ARG A 156 -8.51 -22.94 -7.83
N VAL A 157 -7.40 -22.21 -7.84
CA VAL A 157 -6.44 -22.28 -8.96
C VAL A 157 -5.38 -23.37 -8.79
N GLY A 158 -5.39 -24.08 -7.66
CA GLY A 158 -4.47 -25.18 -7.37
C GLY A 158 -3.04 -24.74 -7.03
N HIS A 159 -2.82 -23.48 -6.69
CA HIS A 159 -1.50 -22.94 -6.34
C HIS A 159 -1.60 -21.87 -5.24
N ALA A 160 -0.77 -21.98 -4.20
CA ALA A 160 -0.70 -20.96 -3.15
C ALA A 160 -0.20 -19.62 -3.73
N ILE A 161 -0.82 -18.53 -3.31
CA ILE A 161 -0.45 -17.18 -3.76
C ILE A 161 0.53 -16.58 -2.75
N PRO A 162 1.80 -16.31 -3.14
CA PRO A 162 2.76 -15.64 -2.29
C PRO A 162 2.22 -14.28 -1.81
N TRP A 163 2.32 -14.00 -0.51
CA TRP A 163 1.81 -12.77 0.10
C TRP A 163 2.91 -11.97 0.76
N CYS A 164 3.25 -10.84 0.18
CA CYS A 164 4.19 -9.87 0.73
C CYS A 164 3.43 -8.84 1.55
N ILE A 165 3.80 -8.65 2.82
CA ILE A 165 3.14 -7.73 3.75
C ILE A 165 4.16 -6.69 4.19
N MET A 166 4.00 -5.47 3.71
CA MET A 166 4.82 -4.34 4.13
C MET A 166 4.21 -3.66 5.36
N THR A 167 4.94 -3.71 6.44
CA THR A 167 4.62 -3.07 7.72
C THR A 167 5.44 -1.79 7.91
N SER A 168 5.18 -1.05 8.98
CA SER A 168 6.07 0.00 9.48
C SER A 168 6.93 -0.52 10.64
N PRO A 169 8.05 0.12 10.98
CA PRO A 169 8.80 -0.23 12.20
C PRO A 169 7.92 -0.24 13.44
N LEU A 170 6.94 0.68 13.52
CA LEU A 170 6.03 0.81 14.65
C LEU A 170 5.06 -0.36 14.83
N ASN A 171 4.66 -1.03 13.73
CA ASN A 171 3.62 -2.07 13.79
C ASN A 171 4.09 -3.45 13.33
N HIS A 172 5.37 -3.60 13.00
CA HIS A 172 5.93 -4.84 12.46
C HIS A 172 5.76 -6.02 13.40
N GLU A 173 6.27 -5.87 14.61
CA GLU A 173 6.26 -6.93 15.63
C GLU A 173 4.83 -7.35 15.98
N ALA A 174 3.95 -6.39 16.26
CA ALA A 174 2.55 -6.65 16.56
C ALA A 174 1.85 -7.38 15.41
N THR A 175 2.14 -6.99 14.14
CA THR A 175 1.58 -7.66 12.97
C THR A 175 2.07 -9.09 12.83
N VAL A 176 3.38 -9.34 12.97
CA VAL A 176 3.97 -10.69 12.84
C VAL A 176 3.43 -11.62 13.94
N ASN A 177 3.37 -11.13 15.17
CA ASN A 177 2.83 -11.88 16.31
C ASN A 177 1.36 -12.23 16.10
N PHE A 178 0.54 -11.28 15.64
CA PHE A 178 -0.86 -11.50 15.34
C PHE A 178 -1.09 -12.61 14.30
N PHE A 179 -0.30 -12.63 13.25
CA PHE A 179 -0.35 -13.72 12.26
C PHE A 179 0.06 -15.06 12.86
N SER A 180 1.10 -15.09 13.68
CA SER A 180 1.58 -16.31 14.35
C SER A 180 0.55 -16.87 15.31
N GLU A 181 -0.04 -16.04 16.15
CA GLU A 181 -1.08 -16.39 17.13
C GLU A 181 -2.36 -16.93 16.46
N ASN A 182 -2.65 -16.47 15.24
CA ASN A 182 -3.78 -16.92 14.44
C ASN A 182 -3.41 -18.00 13.39
N ASN A 183 -2.27 -18.71 13.57
CA ASN A 183 -1.83 -19.77 12.66
C ASN A 183 -1.83 -19.32 11.19
N PHE A 184 -1.41 -18.08 10.92
CA PHE A 184 -1.38 -17.45 9.60
C PHE A 184 -2.72 -17.56 8.85
N PHE A 185 -3.83 -17.65 9.58
CA PHE A 185 -5.20 -17.82 9.04
C PHE A 185 -5.34 -19.00 8.09
N GLY A 186 -4.53 -20.06 8.31
CA GLY A 186 -4.50 -21.27 7.49
C GLY A 186 -3.74 -21.14 6.17
N LEU A 187 -3.00 -20.07 5.96
CA LEU A 187 -1.99 -19.97 4.90
C LEU A 187 -0.68 -20.62 5.34
N ASN A 188 0.10 -21.11 4.37
CA ASN A 188 1.44 -21.63 4.66
C ASN A 188 2.39 -20.46 5.01
N ARG A 189 3.08 -20.55 6.15
CA ARG A 189 4.03 -19.54 6.62
C ARG A 189 5.12 -19.22 5.58
N GLU A 190 5.56 -20.20 4.80
CA GLU A 190 6.60 -20.04 3.78
C GLU A 190 6.15 -19.22 2.58
N ASP A 191 4.83 -19.09 2.37
CA ASP A 191 4.27 -18.25 1.30
C ASP A 191 4.03 -16.81 1.74
N ILE A 192 4.39 -16.46 2.99
CA ILE A 192 4.23 -15.10 3.53
C ILE A 192 5.59 -14.47 3.81
N ARG A 193 5.78 -13.26 3.32
CA ARG A 193 6.97 -12.43 3.57
C ARG A 193 6.57 -11.14 4.25
N PHE A 194 7.03 -10.93 5.49
CA PHE A 194 6.92 -9.63 6.17
C PHE A 194 8.19 -8.83 5.95
N PHE A 195 8.05 -7.54 5.67
CA PHE A 195 9.16 -6.60 5.58
C PHE A 195 8.70 -5.20 5.97
N GLN A 196 9.64 -4.34 6.34
CA GLN A 196 9.31 -3.00 6.82
C GLN A 196 9.47 -1.99 5.70
N GLN A 197 8.60 -0.97 5.69
CA GLN A 197 8.76 0.23 4.87
C GLN A 197 9.98 1.02 5.31
N GLY A 198 10.52 1.84 4.42
CA GLY A 198 11.59 2.77 4.73
C GLY A 198 11.15 3.88 5.66
N THR A 199 12.13 4.46 6.34
CA THR A 199 11.97 5.66 7.16
C THR A 199 12.99 6.71 6.77
N ILE A 200 12.64 7.97 6.98
CA ILE A 200 13.51 9.13 6.72
C ILE A 200 13.50 10.06 7.93
N CYS A 201 14.65 10.64 8.24
CA CYS A 201 14.76 11.57 9.34
C CYS A 201 13.98 12.88 9.04
N ALA A 202 13.11 13.29 9.95
CA ALA A 202 12.51 14.62 9.88
C ALA A 202 13.56 15.70 10.12
N LEU A 203 13.46 16.82 9.39
CA LEU A 203 14.36 17.95 9.55
C LEU A 203 13.60 19.18 10.06
N THR A 204 14.24 19.98 10.90
CA THR A 204 13.74 21.29 11.32
C THR A 204 13.67 22.28 10.14
N ALA A 205 13.10 23.44 10.35
CA ALA A 205 13.02 24.47 9.32
C ALA A 205 14.39 24.92 8.77
N ASP A 206 15.43 24.87 9.59
CA ASP A 206 16.83 25.19 9.25
C ASP A 206 17.66 23.96 8.84
N GLY A 207 17.02 22.80 8.63
CA GLY A 207 17.63 21.59 8.09
C GLY A 207 18.40 20.75 9.09
N LYS A 208 18.17 20.92 10.39
CA LYS A 208 18.76 20.07 11.42
C LYS A 208 17.91 18.81 11.64
N ALA A 209 18.58 17.70 11.94
CA ALA A 209 17.91 16.46 12.27
C ALA A 209 17.06 16.61 13.53
N VAL A 210 15.79 16.19 13.46
CA VAL A 210 14.91 16.12 14.63
C VAL A 210 15.24 14.84 15.39
N ARG A 211 15.41 14.94 16.70
CA ARG A 211 15.61 13.80 17.60
C ARG A 211 14.28 13.41 18.27
N ASP A 212 14.15 12.12 18.52
CA ASP A 212 13.10 11.54 19.37
C ASP A 212 13.77 11.06 20.68
N GLY A 213 13.74 11.94 21.69
CA GLY A 213 14.48 11.76 22.92
C GLY A 213 16.00 12.01 22.77
N GLU A 214 16.78 11.28 23.59
CA GLU A 214 18.24 11.44 23.64
C GLU A 214 18.99 10.52 22.68
N ASP A 215 18.44 9.34 22.42
CA ASP A 215 19.13 8.24 21.78
C ASP A 215 18.53 7.76 20.44
N HIS A 216 17.53 8.50 19.93
CA HIS A 216 16.89 8.20 18.66
C HIS A 216 16.74 9.45 17.76
N LEU A 217 16.68 9.22 16.45
CA LEU A 217 16.19 10.20 15.48
C LEU A 217 14.67 10.11 15.35
N ALA A 218 14.04 11.23 15.04
CA ALA A 218 12.63 11.25 14.66
C ALA A 218 12.47 10.69 13.23
N LEU A 219 12.50 9.37 13.12
CA LEU A 219 12.33 8.63 11.88
C LEU A 219 10.84 8.54 11.54
N VAL A 220 10.44 9.13 10.44
CA VAL A 220 9.08 9.12 9.93
C VAL A 220 8.99 8.24 8.68
N PRO A 221 7.83 7.64 8.36
CA PRO A 221 7.66 6.90 7.13
C PRO A 221 8.02 7.72 5.89
N ASP A 222 8.73 7.10 4.96
CA ASP A 222 9.20 7.70 3.70
C ASP A 222 8.12 7.76 2.60
N GLY A 223 6.86 7.52 2.98
CA GLY A 223 5.70 7.50 2.09
C GLY A 223 5.43 6.13 1.47
N ASN A 224 4.26 5.98 0.82
CA ASN A 224 3.89 4.71 0.20
C ASN A 224 4.70 4.39 -1.07
N GLY A 225 5.37 5.36 -1.68
CA GLY A 225 6.30 5.16 -2.80
C GLY A 225 7.62 4.52 -2.38
N GLY A 226 8.03 4.65 -1.11
CA GLY A 226 9.16 3.92 -0.55
C GLY A 226 9.02 2.40 -0.62
N CYS A 227 7.80 1.89 -0.88
CA CYS A 227 7.50 0.46 -1.00
C CYS A 227 8.38 -0.26 -2.04
N PHE A 228 8.71 0.38 -3.16
CA PHE A 228 9.54 -0.23 -4.20
C PHE A 228 10.99 -0.46 -3.73
N ARG A 229 11.54 0.53 -3.02
CA ARG A 229 12.87 0.44 -2.41
C ARG A 229 12.87 -0.61 -1.29
N ALA A 230 11.89 -0.57 -0.40
CA ALA A 230 11.75 -1.52 0.70
C ALA A 230 11.60 -2.96 0.20
N LEU A 231 10.80 -3.19 -0.85
CA LEU A 231 10.64 -4.50 -1.51
C LEU A 231 11.98 -5.05 -2.02
N ALA A 232 12.82 -4.18 -2.59
CA ALA A 232 14.13 -4.57 -3.10
C ALA A 232 15.16 -4.80 -1.98
N GLN A 233 15.28 -3.85 -1.04
CA GLN A 233 16.28 -3.88 0.04
C GLN A 233 16.04 -5.01 1.04
N SER A 234 14.79 -5.39 1.30
CA SER A 234 14.45 -6.53 2.16
C SER A 234 14.75 -7.90 1.54
N GLY A 235 15.18 -7.96 0.27
CA GLY A 235 15.32 -9.22 -0.48
C GLY A 235 13.99 -9.83 -0.93
N THR A 236 12.86 -9.19 -0.64
CA THR A 236 11.53 -9.73 -1.00
C THR A 236 11.33 -9.77 -2.51
N LEU A 237 11.83 -8.79 -3.26
CA LEU A 237 11.80 -8.83 -4.73
C LEU A 237 12.59 -10.02 -5.30
N ALA A 238 13.77 -10.32 -4.74
CA ALA A 238 14.58 -11.47 -5.13
C ALA A 238 13.82 -12.78 -4.84
N TRP A 239 13.24 -12.91 -3.66
CA TRP A 239 12.43 -14.05 -3.26
C TRP A 239 11.22 -14.30 -4.20
N LEU A 240 10.55 -13.24 -4.67
CA LEU A 240 9.48 -13.36 -5.68
C LEU A 240 10.01 -13.85 -7.03
N VAL A 241 11.16 -13.33 -7.45
CA VAL A 241 11.82 -13.75 -8.72
C VAL A 241 12.24 -15.20 -8.68
N GLU A 242 12.84 -15.67 -7.58
CA GLU A 242 13.24 -17.07 -7.37
C GLU A 242 12.04 -18.03 -7.43
N ARG A 243 10.86 -17.58 -6.97
CA ARG A 243 9.60 -18.33 -7.08
C ARG A 243 8.97 -18.26 -8.48
N GLY A 244 9.59 -17.55 -9.43
CA GLY A 244 9.09 -17.43 -10.80
C GLY A 244 7.88 -16.51 -10.96
N VAL A 245 7.60 -15.64 -9.98
CA VAL A 245 6.55 -14.63 -10.04
C VAL A 245 6.84 -13.64 -11.15
N GLN A 246 5.81 -13.26 -11.90
CA GLN A 246 5.87 -12.31 -13.01
C GLN A 246 5.03 -11.05 -12.77
N TYR A 247 4.00 -11.17 -11.94
CA TYR A 247 3.04 -10.10 -11.64
C TYR A 247 2.89 -9.93 -10.14
N VAL A 248 2.86 -8.68 -9.67
CA VAL A 248 2.66 -8.32 -8.26
C VAL A 248 1.42 -7.44 -8.16
N PHE A 249 0.40 -7.93 -7.48
CA PHE A 249 -0.84 -7.22 -7.18
C PHE A 249 -0.68 -6.44 -5.88
N LEU A 250 -0.59 -5.11 -6.00
CA LEU A 250 -0.35 -4.20 -4.89
C LEU A 250 -1.66 -3.54 -4.45
N TYR A 251 -1.94 -3.55 -3.14
CA TYR A 251 -3.15 -2.97 -2.57
C TYR A 251 -2.95 -2.51 -1.13
N SER A 252 -3.89 -1.72 -0.60
CA SER A 252 -3.86 -1.18 0.77
C SER A 252 -4.73 -2.00 1.73
N VAL A 253 -4.31 -2.11 2.99
CA VAL A 253 -4.98 -2.88 4.04
C VAL A 253 -6.36 -2.34 4.40
N ASP A 254 -6.61 -1.07 4.14
CA ASP A 254 -7.84 -0.41 4.55
C ASP A 254 -9.03 -0.64 3.60
N ASN A 255 -8.82 -1.15 2.39
CA ASN A 255 -9.92 -1.44 1.47
C ASN A 255 -10.54 -2.81 1.75
N ALA A 256 -11.67 -2.82 2.46
CA ALA A 256 -12.35 -4.05 2.86
C ALA A 256 -12.97 -4.85 1.70
N LEU A 257 -13.29 -4.20 0.55
CA LEU A 257 -13.85 -4.83 -0.64
C LEU A 257 -12.80 -5.27 -1.67
N CYS A 258 -11.51 -5.00 -1.44
CA CYS A 258 -10.48 -5.32 -2.44
C CYS A 258 -10.60 -6.76 -2.95
N ARG A 259 -10.79 -6.92 -4.26
CA ARG A 259 -10.76 -8.20 -4.96
C ARG A 259 -9.31 -8.57 -5.25
N ILE A 260 -8.65 -9.16 -4.25
CA ILE A 260 -7.20 -9.39 -4.22
C ILE A 260 -6.80 -10.40 -5.29
N CYS A 261 -5.83 -10.06 -6.12
CA CYS A 261 -5.36 -10.90 -7.24
C CYS A 261 -6.47 -11.24 -8.23
N ASP A 262 -7.31 -10.25 -8.58
CA ASP A 262 -8.40 -10.38 -9.55
C ASP A 262 -7.89 -10.97 -10.89
N PRO A 263 -8.38 -12.15 -11.30
CA PRO A 263 -7.90 -12.81 -12.49
C PRO A 263 -8.07 -11.98 -13.77
N ALA A 264 -9.23 -11.29 -13.93
CA ALA A 264 -9.47 -10.48 -15.12
C ALA A 264 -8.47 -9.30 -15.23
N PHE A 265 -8.14 -8.67 -14.11
CA PHE A 265 -7.15 -7.59 -14.05
C PHE A 265 -5.74 -8.09 -14.40
N ILE A 266 -5.37 -9.28 -13.91
CA ILE A 266 -4.08 -9.93 -14.21
C ILE A 266 -3.98 -10.25 -15.70
N GLY A 267 -5.01 -10.91 -16.26
CA GLY A 267 -5.05 -11.29 -17.66
C GLY A 267 -5.03 -10.08 -18.61
N ALA A 268 -5.73 -8.99 -18.24
CA ALA A 268 -5.72 -7.77 -19.02
C ALA A 268 -4.30 -7.16 -19.14
N LEU A 269 -3.53 -7.13 -18.06
CA LEU A 269 -2.13 -6.66 -18.14
C LEU A 269 -1.23 -7.67 -18.85
N ALA A 270 -1.48 -8.95 -18.71
CA ALA A 270 -0.70 -9.98 -19.37
C ALA A 270 -0.78 -9.88 -20.90
N GLU A 271 -1.99 -9.61 -21.43
CA GLU A 271 -2.22 -9.38 -22.86
C GLU A 271 -1.42 -8.17 -23.39
N LYS A 272 -1.16 -7.16 -22.53
CA LYS A 272 -0.42 -5.95 -22.90
C LYS A 272 1.08 -6.16 -22.73
N GLY A 273 1.74 -6.75 -23.73
CA GLY A 273 3.15 -7.15 -23.68
C GLY A 273 4.12 -6.08 -23.18
N THR A 274 4.02 -4.85 -23.69
CA THR A 274 4.94 -3.73 -23.42
C THR A 274 4.56 -2.89 -22.19
N ILE A 275 3.30 -2.95 -21.73
CA ILE A 275 2.83 -2.19 -20.55
C ILE A 275 3.31 -2.90 -19.29
N LEU A 276 3.92 -2.14 -18.36
CA LEU A 276 4.56 -2.68 -17.17
C LEU A 276 3.71 -2.53 -15.90
N SER A 277 2.65 -1.73 -15.95
CA SER A 277 1.74 -1.52 -14.81
C SER A 277 0.29 -1.35 -15.26
N ALA A 278 -0.62 -1.66 -14.35
CA ALA A 278 -2.04 -1.39 -14.50
C ALA A 278 -2.61 -0.87 -13.17
N SER A 279 -3.73 -0.17 -13.24
CA SER A 279 -4.43 0.33 -12.03
C SER A 279 -5.92 0.19 -12.19
N LYS A 280 -6.59 -0.22 -11.11
CA LYS A 280 -8.06 -0.19 -11.07
C LYS A 280 -8.55 1.23 -10.94
N VAL A 281 -9.59 1.54 -11.71
CA VAL A 281 -10.18 2.88 -11.83
C VAL A 281 -11.66 2.78 -11.53
N VAL A 282 -12.19 3.73 -10.78
CA VAL A 282 -13.64 3.86 -10.50
C VAL A 282 -14.13 5.25 -10.87
N HIS A 283 -15.42 5.39 -11.12
CA HIS A 283 -16.05 6.71 -11.20
C HIS A 283 -15.94 7.41 -9.84
N LYS A 284 -15.55 8.68 -9.85
CA LYS A 284 -15.65 9.52 -8.66
C LYS A 284 -17.11 9.65 -8.21
N ALA A 285 -17.32 9.65 -6.90
CA ALA A 285 -18.65 9.90 -6.32
C ALA A 285 -19.12 11.36 -6.50
N GLY A 286 -18.18 12.27 -6.85
CA GLY A 286 -18.47 13.67 -7.10
C GLY A 286 -17.19 14.51 -7.17
N PRO A 287 -17.30 15.80 -7.55
CA PRO A 287 -16.14 16.67 -7.77
C PRO A 287 -15.27 16.83 -6.50
N ASN A 288 -15.89 16.86 -5.33
CA ASN A 288 -15.23 17.08 -4.03
C ASN A 288 -14.73 15.81 -3.34
N GLU A 289 -14.83 14.65 -3.99
CA GLU A 289 -14.30 13.42 -3.42
C GLU A 289 -12.77 13.49 -3.28
N LYS A 290 -12.30 13.11 -2.08
CA LYS A 290 -10.86 13.12 -1.72
C LYS A 290 -10.14 11.86 -2.21
N VAL A 291 -10.14 11.66 -3.52
CA VAL A 291 -9.37 10.61 -4.21
C VAL A 291 -8.51 11.25 -5.30
N GLY A 292 -7.31 10.73 -5.51
CA GLY A 292 -6.48 11.11 -6.65
C GLY A 292 -7.14 10.69 -7.97
N ILE A 293 -6.86 11.39 -9.05
CA ILE A 293 -7.40 11.11 -10.38
C ILE A 293 -6.33 10.64 -11.34
N PHE A 294 -6.68 9.71 -12.22
CA PHE A 294 -5.81 9.32 -13.33
C PHE A 294 -5.87 10.34 -14.45
N ALA A 295 -4.70 10.86 -14.82
CA ALA A 295 -4.57 11.84 -15.89
C ALA A 295 -3.21 11.72 -16.59
N PHE A 296 -3.08 12.28 -17.76
CA PHE A 296 -1.80 12.53 -18.39
C PHE A 296 -1.30 13.92 -17.97
N GLN A 297 -0.09 13.98 -17.47
CA GLN A 297 0.67 15.21 -17.25
C GLN A 297 1.85 15.22 -18.21
N ASN A 298 1.91 16.23 -19.08
CA ASN A 298 2.95 16.29 -20.11
C ASN A 298 3.03 14.96 -20.92
N LYS A 299 1.88 14.41 -21.31
CA LYS A 299 1.72 13.15 -22.04
C LYS A 299 2.22 11.89 -21.31
N LYS A 300 2.56 11.97 -20.02
CA LYS A 300 2.93 10.81 -19.20
C LYS A 300 1.77 10.44 -18.29
N PRO A 301 1.47 9.14 -18.14
CA PRO A 301 0.40 8.69 -17.24
C PRO A 301 0.79 8.97 -15.80
N GLY A 302 -0.17 9.37 -14.99
CA GLY A 302 0.05 9.64 -13.57
C GLY A 302 -1.24 9.70 -12.78
N VAL A 303 -1.10 9.97 -11.50
CA VAL A 303 -2.19 10.33 -10.60
C VAL A 303 -1.95 11.75 -10.13
N VAL A 304 -2.98 12.57 -10.18
CA VAL A 304 -3.01 13.90 -9.57
C VAL A 304 -3.80 13.80 -8.28
N GLU A 305 -3.18 14.12 -7.15
CA GLU A 305 -3.87 14.13 -5.87
C GLU A 305 -4.98 15.20 -5.86
N TYR A 306 -6.05 14.92 -5.12
CA TYR A 306 -7.20 15.83 -5.02
C TYR A 306 -6.82 17.20 -4.45
N SER A 307 -5.77 17.28 -3.62
CA SER A 307 -5.23 18.52 -3.05
C SER A 307 -4.53 19.39 -4.10
N ASP A 308 -3.99 18.76 -5.14
CA ASP A 308 -3.14 19.40 -6.14
C ASP A 308 -3.91 19.70 -7.43
N LEU A 309 -5.12 19.13 -7.57
CA LEU A 309 -5.98 19.34 -8.71
C LEU A 309 -6.59 20.76 -8.67
N PRO A 310 -6.28 21.65 -9.63
CA PRO A 310 -6.85 22.98 -9.69
C PRO A 310 -8.39 22.96 -9.77
N GLU A 311 -9.06 23.93 -9.18
CA GLU A 311 -10.53 23.98 -9.09
C GLU A 311 -11.22 23.92 -10.46
N ASN A 312 -10.68 24.60 -11.47
CA ASN A 312 -11.20 24.59 -12.82
C ASN A 312 -11.20 23.20 -13.49
N PHE A 313 -10.29 22.29 -13.10
CA PHE A 313 -10.29 20.91 -13.57
C PHE A 313 -11.18 20.01 -12.71
N ARG A 314 -11.35 20.34 -11.43
CA ARG A 314 -12.16 19.56 -10.47
C ARG A 314 -13.63 19.48 -10.90
N ASP A 315 -14.18 20.60 -11.33
CA ASP A 315 -15.61 20.76 -11.67
C ASP A 315 -15.87 20.70 -13.18
N MET A 316 -14.84 20.43 -13.99
CA MET A 316 -14.95 20.34 -15.44
C MET A 316 -15.85 19.16 -15.84
N THR A 317 -16.85 19.44 -16.69
CA THR A 317 -17.80 18.44 -17.18
C THR A 317 -17.76 18.30 -18.69
N ASN A 318 -18.09 17.11 -19.16
CA ASN A 318 -18.31 16.78 -20.55
C ASN A 318 -19.70 17.29 -21.02
N ALA A 319 -19.97 17.18 -22.29
CA ALA A 319 -21.27 17.61 -22.87
C ALA A 319 -22.49 16.87 -22.32
N ASP A 320 -22.30 15.66 -21.79
CA ASP A 320 -23.35 14.84 -21.15
C ASP A 320 -23.52 15.12 -19.65
N GLY A 321 -22.75 16.06 -19.09
CA GLY A 321 -22.76 16.43 -17.67
C GLY A 321 -21.90 15.56 -16.76
N SER A 322 -21.25 14.51 -17.28
CA SER A 322 -20.29 13.72 -16.50
C SER A 322 -19.00 14.50 -16.23
N LEU A 323 -18.28 14.16 -15.13
CA LEU A 323 -16.99 14.78 -14.85
C LEU A 323 -15.95 14.40 -15.91
N THR A 324 -15.21 15.39 -16.40
CA THR A 324 -14.12 15.16 -17.37
C THR A 324 -12.96 14.40 -16.73
N PHE A 325 -12.64 14.69 -15.47
CA PHE A 325 -11.62 14.03 -14.68
C PHE A 325 -12.27 13.13 -13.62
N ASP A 326 -12.93 12.06 -14.05
CA ASP A 326 -13.74 11.20 -13.19
C ASP A 326 -13.05 9.90 -12.76
N GLY A 327 -11.92 9.54 -13.38
CA GLY A 327 -11.18 8.31 -13.12
C GLY A 327 -10.48 8.33 -11.75
N GLY A 328 -11.16 7.85 -10.71
CA GLY A 328 -10.67 7.83 -9.34
C GLY A 328 -9.67 6.69 -9.08
N ASN A 329 -8.58 7.01 -8.38
CA ASN A 329 -7.56 6.05 -7.94
C ASN A 329 -7.97 5.41 -6.60
N ILE A 330 -8.15 4.10 -6.59
CA ILE A 330 -8.51 3.32 -5.40
C ILE A 330 -7.33 2.56 -4.78
N ALA A 331 -6.10 2.92 -5.16
CA ALA A 331 -4.85 2.32 -4.69
C ALA A 331 -4.78 0.79 -4.86
N ILE A 332 -5.32 0.28 -5.97
CA ILE A 332 -5.16 -1.11 -6.42
C ILE A 332 -4.39 -1.11 -7.73
N HIS A 333 -3.20 -1.70 -7.70
CA HIS A 333 -2.26 -1.68 -8.81
C HIS A 333 -1.73 -3.07 -9.12
N LEU A 334 -1.30 -3.26 -10.35
CA LEU A 334 -0.62 -4.48 -10.79
C LEU A 334 0.66 -4.09 -11.52
N PHE A 335 1.77 -4.70 -11.11
CA PHE A 335 3.08 -4.46 -11.71
C PHE A 335 3.66 -5.75 -12.28
N LYS A 336 4.25 -5.69 -13.46
CA LYS A 336 5.16 -6.74 -13.91
C LYS A 336 6.47 -6.67 -13.12
N ILE A 337 7.09 -7.81 -12.83
CA ILE A 337 8.40 -7.87 -12.16
C ILE A 337 9.46 -7.04 -12.91
N SER A 338 9.41 -7.02 -14.23
CA SER A 338 10.30 -6.16 -15.04
C SER A 338 10.11 -4.66 -14.76
N GLY A 339 8.86 -4.24 -14.49
CA GLY A 339 8.55 -2.88 -14.04
C GLY A 339 9.11 -2.59 -12.65
N LEU A 340 8.94 -3.50 -11.69
CA LEU A 340 9.49 -3.35 -10.34
C LEU A 340 11.01 -3.29 -10.34
N ARG A 341 11.70 -4.09 -11.17
CA ARG A 341 13.15 -4.01 -11.37
C ARG A 341 13.59 -2.66 -11.93
N LYS A 342 12.83 -2.08 -12.86
CA LYS A 342 13.10 -0.74 -13.36
C LYS A 342 12.94 0.32 -12.26
N LEU A 343 11.89 0.21 -11.44
CA LEU A 343 11.62 1.13 -10.32
C LEU A 343 12.68 1.02 -9.21
N GLN A 344 13.28 -0.13 -9.00
CA GLN A 344 14.37 -0.32 -8.03
C GLN A 344 15.55 0.64 -8.25
N THR A 345 15.85 0.97 -9.50
CA THR A 345 16.93 1.87 -9.89
C THR A 345 16.46 3.29 -10.22
N SER A 346 15.16 3.53 -10.25
CA SER A 346 14.58 4.83 -10.53
C SER A 346 14.52 5.67 -9.26
N LYS A 347 14.80 6.97 -9.39
CA LYS A 347 14.57 7.93 -8.30
C LYS A 347 13.15 8.48 -8.43
N LEU A 348 12.27 8.09 -7.52
CA LEU A 348 10.97 8.75 -7.38
C LEU A 348 11.16 10.15 -6.80
N PRO A 349 10.31 11.12 -7.18
CA PRO A 349 10.36 12.45 -6.61
C PRO A 349 10.02 12.40 -5.11
N TRP A 350 10.60 13.34 -4.37
CA TRP A 350 10.26 13.57 -2.98
C TRP A 350 9.26 14.71 -2.86
N HIS A 351 8.15 14.45 -2.20
CA HIS A 351 7.17 15.44 -1.78
C HIS A 351 7.45 15.87 -0.35
N THR A 352 7.05 17.08 0.01
CA THR A 352 7.28 17.62 1.34
C THR A 352 5.99 18.09 1.99
N ALA A 353 5.86 17.80 3.28
CA ALA A 353 4.85 18.38 4.15
C ALA A 353 5.50 19.06 5.33
N ARG A 354 4.90 20.15 5.81
CA ARG A 354 5.29 20.81 7.07
C ARG A 354 4.41 20.27 8.18
N LYS A 355 5.01 19.63 9.18
CA LYS A 355 4.30 19.00 10.31
C LYS A 355 5.00 19.31 11.63
N THR A 356 4.28 19.18 12.73
CA THR A 356 4.89 19.10 14.05
C THR A 356 5.43 17.68 14.25
N VAL A 357 6.71 17.58 14.62
CA VAL A 357 7.40 16.31 14.87
C VAL A 357 8.14 16.42 16.21
N CYS A 358 7.91 15.50 17.13
CA CYS A 358 8.49 15.51 18.50
C CYS A 358 8.40 16.88 19.19
N GLY A 359 7.25 17.56 19.05
CA GLY A 359 6.99 18.87 19.64
C GLY A 359 7.60 20.07 18.89
N ILE A 360 8.39 19.84 17.84
CA ILE A 360 8.98 20.89 17.01
C ILE A 360 8.04 21.20 15.83
N GLU A 361 7.61 22.45 15.72
CA GLU A 361 6.71 22.89 14.66
C GLU A 361 7.43 23.06 13.31
N LYS A 362 6.65 22.97 12.22
CA LYS A 362 7.10 23.27 10.86
C LYS A 362 8.31 22.43 10.39
N CYS A 363 8.49 21.23 10.95
CA CYS A 363 9.49 20.29 10.46
C CYS A 363 9.17 19.85 9.05
N PHE A 364 10.20 19.63 8.24
CA PHE A 364 10.10 18.96 6.97
C PHE A 364 9.87 17.46 7.19
N LYS A 365 8.80 16.93 6.63
CA LYS A 365 8.55 15.52 6.42
C LYS A 365 8.62 15.24 4.93
N PHE A 366 9.47 14.30 4.53
CA PHE A 366 9.65 13.91 3.14
C PHE A 366 8.91 12.60 2.86
N GLU A 367 8.18 12.53 1.76
CA GLU A 367 7.40 11.36 1.37
C GLU A 367 7.55 11.12 -0.13
N GLN A 368 7.65 9.87 -0.54
CA GLN A 368 7.53 9.44 -1.92
C GLN A 368 6.14 8.85 -2.12
N PHE A 369 5.53 9.08 -3.28
CA PHE A 369 4.22 8.51 -3.59
C PHE A 369 4.33 7.38 -4.60
N LEU A 370 3.54 6.34 -4.37
CA LEU A 370 3.51 5.15 -5.22
C LEU A 370 3.17 5.48 -6.68
N PHE A 371 2.27 6.42 -6.89
CA PHE A 371 1.81 6.78 -8.21
C PHE A 371 2.85 7.55 -9.05
N ASP A 372 3.92 8.08 -8.44
CA ASP A 372 5.06 8.63 -9.17
C ASP A 372 5.84 7.55 -9.97
N ALA A 373 5.55 6.29 -9.72
CA ALA A 373 6.08 5.18 -10.50
C ALA A 373 5.54 5.16 -11.95
N PHE A 374 4.30 5.58 -12.17
CA PHE A 374 3.68 5.47 -13.50
C PHE A 374 4.38 6.30 -14.58
N PRO A 375 4.73 7.59 -14.35
CA PRO A 375 5.53 8.36 -15.29
C PRO A 375 6.90 7.74 -15.58
N GLN A 376 7.51 7.06 -14.58
CA GLN A 376 8.80 6.38 -14.73
C GLN A 376 8.69 5.11 -15.58
N LEU A 377 7.55 4.42 -15.51
CA LEU A 377 7.27 3.24 -16.34
C LEU A 377 6.86 3.61 -17.77
N GLY A 378 6.39 4.84 -17.99
CA GLY A 378 6.07 5.40 -19.30
C GLY A 378 4.67 5.06 -19.82
N SER A 379 4.03 4.01 -19.29
CA SER A 379 2.68 3.60 -19.67
C SER A 379 1.99 2.86 -18.52
N MET A 380 0.66 2.98 -18.45
CA MET A 380 -0.19 2.30 -17.48
C MET A 380 -1.49 1.86 -18.17
N LEU A 381 -2.00 0.67 -17.84
CA LEU A 381 -3.31 0.21 -18.29
C LEU A 381 -4.36 0.62 -17.22
N PRO A 382 -5.29 1.52 -17.52
CA PRO A 382 -6.46 1.74 -16.67
C PRO A 382 -7.43 0.58 -16.83
N PHE A 383 -7.93 0.03 -15.71
CA PHE A 383 -8.86 -1.08 -15.65
C PHE A 383 -10.08 -0.64 -14.84
N GLY A 384 -11.14 -0.23 -15.52
CA GLY A 384 -12.36 0.27 -14.89
C GLY A 384 -13.12 -0.84 -14.17
N VAL A 385 -13.53 -0.58 -12.93
CA VAL A 385 -14.29 -1.51 -12.08
C VAL A 385 -15.51 -0.82 -11.47
N VAL A 386 -16.49 -1.63 -11.08
CA VAL A 386 -17.67 -1.13 -10.34
C VAL A 386 -17.24 -0.79 -8.91
N ARG A 387 -17.46 0.46 -8.51
CA ARG A 387 -17.01 1.00 -7.23
C ARG A 387 -17.52 0.19 -6.04
N GLU A 388 -18.82 -0.14 -6.06
CA GLU A 388 -19.51 -0.86 -4.99
C GLU A 388 -19.02 -2.30 -4.82
N GLU A 389 -18.35 -2.85 -5.81
CA GLU A 389 -17.77 -4.20 -5.77
C GLU A 389 -16.28 -4.21 -5.33
N GLU A 390 -15.58 -3.06 -5.38
CA GLU A 390 -14.11 -3.05 -5.28
C GLU A 390 -13.55 -2.03 -4.28
N PHE A 391 -14.35 -1.05 -3.83
CA PHE A 391 -13.81 0.04 -3.04
C PHE A 391 -14.67 0.41 -1.84
N SER A 392 -14.21 0.03 -0.65
CA SER A 392 -14.78 0.43 0.63
C SER A 392 -13.67 0.63 1.66
N PRO A 393 -13.03 1.80 1.66
CA PRO A 393 -11.93 2.06 2.57
C PRO A 393 -12.44 2.32 3.99
N VAL A 394 -11.64 1.88 4.98
CA VAL A 394 -11.88 2.09 6.41
C VAL A 394 -10.84 3.07 6.92
N LYS A 395 -11.16 4.36 6.93
CA LYS A 395 -10.23 5.46 7.27
C LYS A 395 -10.60 6.21 8.52
N ASN A 396 -11.90 6.35 8.80
CA ASN A 396 -12.46 7.17 9.87
C ASN A 396 -13.27 6.29 10.84
N ALA A 397 -13.37 6.69 12.10
CA ALA A 397 -14.21 5.98 13.08
C ALA A 397 -15.70 6.03 12.71
N GLU A 398 -16.15 7.16 12.17
CA GLU A 398 -17.56 7.43 11.83
C GLU A 398 -17.67 8.18 10.49
N GLY A 399 -18.91 8.25 9.98
CA GLY A 399 -19.23 8.94 8.72
C GLY A 399 -18.80 8.14 7.50
N ASN A 400 -18.32 8.84 6.47
CA ASN A 400 -17.82 8.22 5.26
C ASN A 400 -16.51 7.48 5.52
N ASP A 401 -16.27 6.41 4.75
CA ASP A 401 -15.05 5.59 4.87
C ASP A 401 -14.88 5.02 6.29
N SER A 402 -15.98 4.60 6.92
CA SER A 402 -16.04 4.09 8.30
C SER A 402 -16.29 2.57 8.34
N PRO A 403 -16.07 1.92 9.50
CA PRO A 403 -16.46 0.53 9.69
C PRO A 403 -17.94 0.26 9.37
N LYS A 404 -18.84 1.18 9.74
CA LYS A 404 -20.28 1.05 9.44
C LYS A 404 -20.53 1.04 7.92
N THR A 405 -19.94 1.99 7.17
CA THR A 405 -20.13 2.02 5.72
C THR A 405 -19.54 0.78 5.04
N ALA A 406 -18.40 0.28 5.54
CA ALA A 406 -17.79 -0.93 5.01
C ALA A 406 -18.65 -2.18 5.23
N ARG A 407 -19.22 -2.38 6.44
CA ARG A 407 -20.14 -3.49 6.71
C ARG A 407 -21.35 -3.48 5.77
N ILE A 408 -21.98 -2.31 5.61
CA ILE A 408 -23.14 -2.15 4.75
C ILE A 408 -22.80 -2.48 3.30
N MET A 409 -21.67 -1.99 2.79
CA MET A 409 -21.23 -2.24 1.41
C MET A 409 -20.93 -3.73 1.19
N ILE A 410 -20.21 -4.38 2.11
CA ILE A 410 -19.95 -5.82 2.06
C ILE A 410 -21.26 -6.60 2.06
N GLY A 411 -22.16 -6.28 2.97
CA GLY A 411 -23.44 -6.96 3.07
C GLY A 411 -24.32 -6.81 1.82
N LYS A 412 -24.34 -5.62 1.22
CA LYS A 412 -25.03 -5.35 -0.05
C LYS A 412 -24.40 -6.13 -1.20
N LEU A 413 -23.09 -6.14 -1.32
CA LEU A 413 -22.38 -6.90 -2.34
C LEU A 413 -22.66 -8.40 -2.22
N HIS A 414 -22.58 -8.94 -1.01
CA HIS A 414 -22.85 -10.36 -0.78
C HIS A 414 -24.31 -10.74 -1.04
N ARG A 415 -25.26 -9.85 -0.73
CA ARG A 415 -26.66 -10.03 -1.10
C ARG A 415 -26.83 -10.09 -2.63
N GLU A 416 -26.16 -9.22 -3.38
CA GLU A 416 -26.17 -9.26 -4.84
C GLU A 416 -25.55 -10.56 -5.40
N TRP A 417 -24.52 -11.09 -4.78
CA TRP A 417 -23.96 -12.40 -5.16
C TRP A 417 -25.00 -13.52 -5.00
N LEU A 418 -25.74 -13.54 -3.88
CA LEU A 418 -26.82 -14.51 -3.64
C LEU A 418 -27.95 -14.37 -4.66
N ARG A 419 -28.33 -13.13 -5.00
CA ARG A 419 -29.34 -12.84 -6.04
C ARG A 419 -28.88 -13.35 -7.43
N LYS A 420 -27.65 -13.01 -7.83
CA LYS A 420 -27.07 -13.50 -9.09
C LYS A 420 -26.99 -15.03 -9.14
N ALA A 421 -26.84 -15.68 -7.99
CA ALA A 421 -26.87 -17.15 -7.85
C ALA A 421 -28.29 -17.74 -7.70
N HIS A 422 -29.34 -16.94 -7.84
CA HIS A 422 -30.74 -17.31 -7.69
C HIS A 422 -31.07 -18.00 -6.34
N VAL A 423 -30.38 -17.60 -5.27
CA VAL A 423 -30.64 -18.07 -3.91
C VAL A 423 -31.85 -17.32 -3.33
N LYS A 424 -32.75 -18.05 -2.69
CA LYS A 424 -33.90 -17.47 -1.96
C LYS A 424 -33.37 -16.88 -0.64
N ILE A 425 -33.52 -15.57 -0.47
CA ILE A 425 -33.01 -14.82 0.67
C ILE A 425 -34.07 -13.89 1.25
N ASP A 426 -33.89 -13.43 2.49
CA ASP A 426 -34.62 -12.31 3.02
C ASP A 426 -34.02 -11.00 2.47
N GLU A 427 -34.79 -10.31 1.61
CA GLU A 427 -34.35 -9.07 0.96
C GLU A 427 -34.13 -7.89 1.93
N LYS A 428 -34.67 -7.99 3.15
CA LYS A 428 -34.48 -6.97 4.20
C LYS A 428 -33.16 -7.12 4.97
N LYS A 429 -32.49 -8.28 4.83
CA LYS A 429 -31.24 -8.57 5.51
C LYS A 429 -30.03 -8.29 4.62
N LEU A 430 -28.93 -8.01 5.26
CA LEU A 430 -27.60 -8.03 4.69
C LEU A 430 -26.93 -9.37 5.01
N TYR A 431 -25.96 -9.75 4.21
CA TYR A 431 -25.28 -11.04 4.35
C TYR A 431 -23.78 -10.86 4.43
N GLU A 432 -23.14 -11.53 5.37
CA GLU A 432 -21.71 -11.78 5.36
C GLU A 432 -21.48 -13.19 4.85
N ILE A 433 -20.82 -13.34 3.70
CA ILE A 433 -20.36 -14.62 3.17
C ILE A 433 -18.87 -14.72 3.49
N SER A 434 -18.50 -15.75 4.27
CA SER A 434 -17.08 -15.99 4.57
C SER A 434 -16.28 -16.10 3.28
N PRO A 435 -15.11 -15.43 3.17
CA PRO A 435 -14.24 -15.56 2.02
C PRO A 435 -13.79 -17.00 1.75
N THR A 436 -13.90 -17.91 2.74
CA THR A 436 -13.61 -19.34 2.57
C THR A 436 -14.66 -20.07 1.75
N ILE A 437 -15.89 -19.54 1.65
CA ILE A 437 -16.99 -20.13 0.86
C ILE A 437 -16.95 -19.61 -0.57
N SER A 438 -16.76 -18.31 -0.74
CA SER A 438 -16.69 -17.70 -2.08
C SER A 438 -15.70 -16.53 -2.08
N TYR A 439 -14.87 -16.48 -3.11
CA TYR A 439 -13.89 -15.41 -3.29
C TYR A 439 -14.57 -14.14 -3.84
N ALA A 440 -15.47 -14.29 -4.83
CA ALA A 440 -16.13 -13.16 -5.50
C ALA A 440 -17.56 -13.52 -6.02
N GLY A 441 -18.32 -14.31 -5.28
CA GLY A 441 -19.68 -14.70 -5.60
C GLY A 441 -19.83 -16.02 -6.34
N GLU A 442 -18.72 -16.62 -6.75
CA GLU A 442 -18.74 -17.91 -7.48
C GLU A 442 -19.01 -19.12 -6.56
N GLY A 443 -19.63 -20.15 -7.16
CA GLY A 443 -19.94 -21.41 -6.47
C GLY A 443 -21.16 -21.35 -5.57
N LEU A 444 -21.78 -20.18 -5.40
CA LEU A 444 -22.99 -20.00 -4.59
C LEU A 444 -24.19 -20.68 -5.26
N LYS A 445 -25.00 -21.35 -4.47
CA LYS A 445 -26.27 -21.97 -4.85
C LYS A 445 -27.09 -22.24 -3.59
N GLN A 446 -28.41 -22.52 -3.75
CA GLN A 446 -29.34 -22.72 -2.63
C GLN A 446 -28.81 -23.75 -1.62
N SER A 447 -28.33 -24.90 -2.08
CA SER A 447 -27.85 -25.97 -1.18
C SER A 447 -26.59 -25.58 -0.37
N ILE A 448 -25.75 -24.68 -0.89
CA ILE A 448 -24.62 -24.11 -0.12
C ILE A 448 -25.15 -23.12 0.89
N PHE A 449 -26.07 -22.22 0.49
CA PHE A 449 -26.69 -21.25 1.37
C PHE A 449 -27.35 -21.94 2.56
N ASP A 450 -28.24 -22.92 2.33
CA ASP A 450 -28.97 -23.63 3.39
C ASP A 450 -28.04 -24.35 4.37
N ARG A 451 -26.91 -24.88 3.88
CA ARG A 451 -25.92 -25.57 4.71
C ARG A 451 -25.07 -24.62 5.56
N GLU A 452 -24.72 -23.47 4.98
CA GLU A 452 -23.75 -22.55 5.58
C GLU A 452 -24.39 -21.39 6.35
N LEU A 453 -25.73 -21.21 6.21
CA LEU A 453 -26.46 -20.18 6.95
C LEU A 453 -26.31 -20.37 8.48
N GLY A 454 -25.99 -19.31 9.18
CA GLY A 454 -25.69 -19.32 10.62
C GLY A 454 -24.28 -19.86 10.98
N ARG A 455 -23.44 -20.15 9.98
CA ARG A 455 -22.05 -20.64 10.17
C ARG A 455 -21.03 -19.77 9.42
N ASN A 456 -20.98 -19.93 8.11
CA ASN A 456 -20.09 -19.20 7.20
C ASN A 456 -20.84 -18.19 6.31
N ILE A 457 -22.17 -18.20 6.37
CA ILE A 457 -23.04 -17.18 5.81
C ILE A 457 -23.87 -16.64 6.99
N LEU A 458 -23.70 -15.38 7.32
CA LEU A 458 -24.32 -14.74 8.48
C LEU A 458 -25.20 -13.58 8.04
N GLU A 459 -26.40 -13.49 8.63
CA GLU A 459 -27.34 -12.40 8.37
C GLU A 459 -27.15 -11.28 9.38
N PHE A 460 -27.36 -10.03 8.95
CA PHE A 460 -27.35 -8.87 9.84
C PHE A 460 -28.24 -7.74 9.30
N ASP A 461 -28.51 -6.76 10.14
CA ASP A 461 -29.30 -5.60 9.79
C ASP A 461 -28.44 -4.41 9.34
N GLU A 462 -29.00 -3.50 8.55
CA GLU A 462 -28.29 -2.31 8.04
C GLU A 462 -28.03 -1.27 9.17
N ASN A 463 -28.65 -1.40 10.34
CA ASN A 463 -28.63 -0.41 11.44
C ASN A 463 -27.35 -0.46 12.29
#